data_e20d3a398ef0c97a54c4b32d7aee1e38
#
_entry.id   e20d3a398ef0c97a54c4b32d7aee1e38
#
_cell.length_a   1.000
_cell.length_b   1.000
_cell.length_c   1.000
_cell.angle_alpha   90.00
_cell.angle_beta   90.00
_cell.angle_gamma   90.00
#
_symmetry.space_group_name_H-M   'P 1'
#
loop_
_entity.id
_entity.type
_entity.pdbx_description
1 polymer ?
#
loop_
_entity_poly.entity_id
_entity_poly.type
_entity_poly.pdbx_seq_one_letter_code
_entity_poly.pdbx_strand_id
1 'polypeptide(L)'
;MTSEPTRGRAAVVVVSTQAADDSTLDRTGPIIAGWLRERSFTVADPVIVPDGGAISETVTAELLAGARFVITTGGTGVTPTDRTPEAVAPLIDLELPGITEEIRRRGLAGAGPTALLTRGVAGIATSGALVVTLPGSRGGVADGLAVLDGLFEHVLAQVHGDGHAPRSAS
;
A
#
# COMPACT_ATOMS: atom_id res chain seq x y z
N MET A 1 18.98 24.77 8.64
CA MET A 1 17.97 23.73 8.77
C MET A 1 18.36 22.61 7.85
N THR A 2 18.91 21.54 8.38
CA THR A 2 19.16 20.32 7.62
C THR A 2 17.82 19.64 7.43
N SER A 3 17.29 19.64 6.20
CA SER A 3 16.14 18.79 5.86
C SER A 3 16.55 17.35 6.12
N GLU A 4 15.77 16.62 6.91
CA GLU A 4 15.98 15.18 7.05
C GLU A 4 15.98 14.54 5.65
N PRO A 5 16.89 13.59 5.39
CA PRO A 5 16.96 12.96 4.09
C PRO A 5 15.62 12.24 3.80
N THR A 6 15.02 12.55 2.67
CA THR A 6 13.80 11.89 2.25
C THR A 6 14.07 10.41 1.97
N ARG A 7 13.13 9.53 2.33
CA ARG A 7 13.15 8.08 2.00
C ARG A 7 12.85 7.80 0.52
N GLY A 8 12.65 8.85 -0.27
CA GLY A 8 12.25 8.77 -1.66
C GLY A 8 10.75 8.98 -1.85
N ARG A 9 10.28 8.72 -3.08
CA ARG A 9 8.89 8.91 -3.47
C ARG A 9 8.03 7.73 -2.99
N ALA A 10 6.84 8.04 -2.48
CA ALA A 10 5.76 7.07 -2.29
C ALA A 10 4.47 7.58 -2.96
N ALA A 11 3.57 6.66 -3.27
CA ALA A 11 2.31 6.98 -3.94
C ALA A 11 1.13 6.27 -3.27
N VAL A 12 -0.03 6.92 -3.35
CA VAL A 12 -1.31 6.40 -2.86
C VAL A 12 -2.30 6.36 -4.01
N VAL A 13 -2.90 5.20 -4.23
CA VAL A 13 -3.97 5.01 -5.22
C VAL A 13 -5.25 4.60 -4.49
N VAL A 14 -6.29 5.41 -4.64
CA VAL A 14 -7.60 5.14 -4.05
C VAL A 14 -8.52 4.57 -5.12
N VAL A 15 -9.04 3.38 -4.86
CA VAL A 15 -9.97 2.70 -5.76
C VAL A 15 -11.37 2.85 -5.17
N SER A 16 -12.14 3.77 -5.73
CA SER A 16 -13.50 4.08 -5.26
C SER A 16 -14.24 4.88 -6.33
N THR A 17 -15.34 4.33 -6.82
CA THR A 17 -16.21 5.03 -7.78
C THR A 17 -16.79 6.30 -7.19
N GLN A 18 -17.24 6.25 -5.94
CA GLN A 18 -17.80 7.45 -5.27
C GLN A 18 -16.77 8.56 -5.12
N ALA A 19 -15.54 8.21 -4.72
CA ALA A 19 -14.46 9.20 -4.59
C ALA A 19 -13.96 9.70 -5.96
N ALA A 20 -14.07 8.90 -7.02
CA ALA A 20 -13.76 9.34 -8.38
C ALA A 20 -14.75 10.38 -8.90
N ASP A 21 -16.03 10.26 -8.52
CA ASP A 21 -17.07 11.23 -8.85
C ASP A 21 -16.98 12.50 -7.98
N ASP A 22 -16.64 12.33 -6.69
CA ASP A 22 -16.48 13.42 -5.72
C ASP A 22 -15.32 13.11 -4.77
N SER A 23 -14.17 13.74 -5.00
CA SER A 23 -12.95 13.51 -4.21
C SER A 23 -13.09 13.86 -2.73
N THR A 24 -14.08 14.64 -2.33
CA THR A 24 -14.38 14.94 -0.91
C THR A 24 -14.87 13.72 -0.14
N LEU A 25 -15.29 12.67 -0.86
CA LEU A 25 -15.73 11.40 -0.29
C LEU A 25 -14.55 10.43 -0.01
N ASP A 26 -13.34 10.76 -0.46
CA ASP A 26 -12.15 9.97 -0.12
C ASP A 26 -11.83 10.12 1.38
N ARG A 27 -12.01 9.02 2.10
CA ARG A 27 -11.81 8.93 3.56
C ARG A 27 -10.50 8.23 3.95
N THR A 28 -9.80 7.64 3.00
CA THR A 28 -8.65 6.77 3.25
C THR A 28 -7.36 7.30 2.65
N GLY A 29 -7.40 7.86 1.46
CA GLY A 29 -6.23 8.40 0.78
C GLY A 29 -5.46 9.43 1.60
N PRO A 30 -6.11 10.46 2.17
CA PRO A 30 -5.44 11.45 3.02
C PRO A 30 -4.78 10.84 4.26
N ILE A 31 -5.38 9.81 4.87
CA ILE A 31 -4.82 9.10 6.03
C ILE A 31 -3.53 8.40 5.65
N ILE A 32 -3.53 7.66 4.54
CA ILE A 32 -2.36 6.93 4.04
C ILE A 32 -1.26 7.90 3.62
N ALA A 33 -1.60 8.96 2.89
CA ALA A 33 -0.63 9.97 2.47
C ALA A 33 0.00 10.69 3.68
N GLY A 34 -0.78 11.02 4.70
CA GLY A 34 -0.29 11.58 5.96
C GLY A 34 0.69 10.64 6.66
N TRP A 35 0.33 9.36 6.79
CA TRP A 35 1.17 8.33 7.40
C TRP A 35 2.53 8.19 6.68
N LEU A 36 2.54 8.22 5.35
CA LEU A 36 3.76 8.16 4.54
C LEU A 36 4.62 9.43 4.71
N ARG A 37 4.00 10.62 4.73
CA ARG A 37 4.72 11.90 4.92
C ARG A 37 5.38 11.98 6.29
N GLU A 38 4.69 11.53 7.35
CA GLU A 38 5.24 11.43 8.70
C GLU A 38 6.48 10.53 8.79
N ARG A 39 6.63 9.59 7.82
CA ARG A 39 7.78 8.69 7.69
C ARG A 39 8.79 9.14 6.66
N SER A 40 8.81 10.44 6.38
CA SER A 40 9.79 11.11 5.51
C SER A 40 9.74 10.67 4.04
N PHE A 41 8.60 10.16 3.54
CA PHE A 41 8.40 9.99 2.10
C PHE A 41 7.91 11.28 1.46
N THR A 42 8.33 11.51 0.22
CA THR A 42 7.72 12.53 -0.65
C THR A 42 6.47 11.92 -1.29
N VAL A 43 5.31 12.48 -0.97
CA VAL A 43 4.01 11.94 -1.40
C VAL A 43 3.17 13.05 -2.02
N ALA A 44 2.77 12.87 -3.29
CA ALA A 44 1.78 13.70 -3.96
C ALA A 44 0.37 13.45 -3.38
N ASP A 45 -0.62 14.19 -3.84
CA ASP A 45 -2.00 13.90 -3.49
C ASP A 45 -2.41 12.51 -4.02
N PRO A 46 -3.27 11.76 -3.30
CA PRO A 46 -3.73 10.46 -3.74
C PRO A 46 -4.37 10.52 -5.13
N VAL A 47 -4.01 9.55 -5.98
CA VAL A 47 -4.67 9.36 -7.27
C VAL A 47 -5.93 8.52 -7.05
N ILE A 48 -7.07 9.01 -7.49
CA ILE A 48 -8.36 8.33 -7.32
C ILE A 48 -8.79 7.73 -8.66
N VAL A 49 -9.11 6.45 -8.67
CA VAL A 49 -9.65 5.73 -9.82
C VAL A 49 -10.95 5.02 -9.45
N PRO A 50 -11.92 4.91 -10.37
CA PRO A 50 -13.15 4.17 -10.09
C PRO A 50 -12.89 2.66 -9.95
N ASP A 51 -13.79 1.97 -9.26
CA ASP A 51 -13.76 0.50 -9.16
C ASP A 51 -13.78 -0.12 -10.55
N GLY A 52 -12.86 -1.07 -10.78
CA GLY A 52 -12.69 -1.70 -12.10
C GLY A 52 -12.09 -0.79 -13.18
N GLY A 53 -11.64 0.42 -12.80
CA GLY A 53 -10.98 1.37 -13.71
C GLY A 53 -9.50 1.06 -13.98
N ALA A 54 -8.74 2.11 -14.33
CA ALA A 54 -7.34 2.02 -14.76
C ALA A 54 -6.35 1.82 -13.57
N ILE A 55 -6.56 0.79 -12.74
CA ILE A 55 -5.78 0.54 -11.52
C ILE A 55 -4.35 0.13 -11.88
N SER A 56 -4.20 -0.85 -12.78
CA SER A 56 -2.89 -1.37 -13.20
C SER A 56 -2.05 -0.30 -13.85
N GLU A 57 -2.64 0.49 -14.75
CA GLU A 57 -1.98 1.60 -15.46
C GLU A 57 -1.54 2.69 -14.48
N THR A 58 -2.38 3.02 -13.50
CA THR A 58 -2.07 4.03 -12.49
C THR A 58 -0.93 3.58 -11.59
N VAL A 59 -0.97 2.35 -11.07
CA VAL A 59 0.12 1.81 -10.26
C VAL A 59 1.42 1.71 -11.06
N THR A 60 1.34 1.26 -12.32
CA THR A 60 2.49 1.19 -13.21
C THR A 60 3.11 2.59 -13.44
N ALA A 61 2.29 3.61 -13.66
CA ALA A 61 2.78 4.99 -13.81
C ALA A 61 3.52 5.49 -12.57
N GLU A 62 3.02 5.18 -11.36
CA GLU A 62 3.69 5.54 -10.11
C GLU A 62 5.02 4.79 -9.93
N LEU A 63 5.08 3.51 -10.30
CA LEU A 63 6.32 2.73 -10.28
C LEU A 63 7.35 3.30 -11.26
N LEU A 64 6.94 3.65 -12.48
CA LEU A 64 7.80 4.27 -13.50
C LEU A 64 8.26 5.68 -13.09
N ALA A 65 7.45 6.41 -12.31
CA ALA A 65 7.83 7.69 -11.72
C ALA A 65 8.79 7.56 -10.53
N GLY A 66 9.25 6.35 -10.21
CA GLY A 66 10.24 6.09 -9.18
C GLY A 66 9.68 5.97 -7.76
N ALA A 67 8.41 5.65 -7.61
CA ALA A 67 7.87 5.36 -6.29
C ALA A 67 8.56 4.11 -5.70
N ARG A 68 9.06 4.22 -4.48
CA ARG A 68 9.67 3.14 -3.72
C ARG A 68 8.65 2.40 -2.84
N PHE A 69 7.53 3.05 -2.59
CA PHE A 69 6.42 2.50 -1.82
C PHE A 69 5.10 2.93 -2.47
N VAL A 70 4.27 1.98 -2.85
CA VAL A 70 2.94 2.22 -3.41
C VAL A 70 1.91 1.54 -2.53
N ILE A 71 0.95 2.29 -2.04
CA ILE A 71 -0.18 1.76 -1.27
C ILE A 71 -1.45 2.03 -2.08
N THR A 72 -2.21 0.98 -2.37
CA THR A 72 -3.57 1.11 -2.88
C THR A 72 -4.58 0.85 -1.77
N THR A 73 -5.77 1.42 -1.85
CA THR A 73 -6.86 1.17 -0.91
C THR A 73 -8.18 1.07 -1.66
N GLY A 74 -9.01 0.11 -1.28
CA GLY A 74 -10.29 -0.18 -1.92
C GLY A 74 -10.22 -1.23 -3.03
N GLY A 75 -11.39 -1.69 -3.46
CA GLY A 75 -11.54 -2.69 -4.53
C GLY A 75 -10.98 -4.07 -4.19
N THR A 76 -10.86 -4.44 -2.91
CA THR A 76 -10.25 -5.71 -2.48
C THR A 76 -11.25 -6.76 -2.01
N GLY A 77 -12.54 -6.47 -2.05
CA GLY A 77 -13.59 -7.39 -1.62
C GLY A 77 -13.99 -8.40 -2.69
N VAL A 78 -15.25 -8.85 -2.63
CA VAL A 78 -15.78 -9.92 -3.48
C VAL A 78 -16.90 -9.45 -4.41
N THR A 79 -17.15 -8.14 -4.48
CA THR A 79 -18.11 -7.59 -5.45
C THR A 79 -17.56 -7.72 -6.88
N PRO A 80 -18.42 -7.77 -7.92
CA PRO A 80 -17.96 -7.93 -9.30
C PRO A 80 -17.00 -6.82 -9.78
N THR A 81 -17.07 -5.63 -9.17
CA THR A 81 -16.22 -4.48 -9.49
C THR A 81 -14.93 -4.41 -8.67
N ASP A 82 -14.79 -5.24 -7.63
CA ASP A 82 -13.57 -5.35 -6.83
C ASP A 82 -12.49 -6.07 -7.62
N ARG A 83 -11.59 -5.31 -8.27
CA ARG A 83 -10.56 -5.81 -9.19
C ARG A 83 -9.15 -5.37 -8.84
N THR A 84 -8.95 -4.76 -7.68
CA THR A 84 -7.64 -4.28 -7.26
C THR A 84 -6.60 -5.41 -7.16
N PRO A 85 -6.90 -6.58 -6.56
CA PRO A 85 -5.92 -7.67 -6.49
C PRO A 85 -5.49 -8.16 -7.87
N GLU A 86 -6.43 -8.33 -8.79
CA GLU A 86 -6.17 -8.80 -10.15
C GLU A 86 -5.37 -7.77 -10.97
N ALA A 87 -5.54 -6.48 -10.69
CA ALA A 87 -4.82 -5.40 -11.37
C ALA A 87 -3.39 -5.24 -10.84
N VAL A 88 -3.16 -5.48 -9.54
CA VAL A 88 -1.89 -5.22 -8.87
C VAL A 88 -0.99 -6.45 -8.81
N ALA A 89 -1.54 -7.66 -8.63
CA ALA A 89 -0.75 -8.88 -8.51
C ALA A 89 0.25 -9.09 -9.67
N PRO A 90 -0.09 -8.82 -10.95
CA PRO A 90 0.87 -8.97 -12.04
C PRO A 90 2.07 -8.01 -12.00
N LEU A 91 2.01 -6.96 -11.17
CA LEU A 91 3.09 -5.98 -10.99
C LEU A 91 4.06 -6.36 -9.86
N ILE A 92 3.78 -7.45 -9.15
CA ILE A 92 4.56 -7.97 -8.02
C ILE A 92 5.39 -9.16 -8.50
N ASP A 93 6.71 -9.06 -8.35
CA ASP A 93 7.63 -10.16 -8.65
C ASP A 93 7.86 -11.08 -7.46
N LEU A 94 7.96 -10.50 -6.26
CA LEU A 94 8.16 -11.24 -5.02
C LEU A 94 6.96 -11.01 -4.10
N GLU A 95 6.13 -12.02 -3.93
CA GLU A 95 4.98 -11.95 -3.04
C GLU A 95 5.38 -11.97 -1.56
N LEU A 96 4.72 -11.16 -0.76
CA LEU A 96 4.85 -11.09 0.70
C LEU A 96 3.49 -11.37 1.37
N PRO A 97 2.97 -12.61 1.27
CA PRO A 97 1.61 -12.93 1.72
C PRO A 97 1.39 -12.72 3.20
N GLY A 98 2.44 -12.85 4.03
CA GLY A 98 2.35 -12.63 5.47
C GLY A 98 1.87 -11.23 5.86
N ILE A 99 2.11 -10.21 5.02
CA ILE A 99 1.60 -8.85 5.25
C ILE A 99 0.07 -8.84 5.22
N THR A 100 -0.51 -9.38 4.16
CA THR A 100 -1.97 -9.37 3.98
C THR A 100 -2.67 -10.37 4.91
N GLU A 101 -2.02 -11.46 5.27
CA GLU A 101 -2.49 -12.41 6.30
C GLU A 101 -2.61 -11.72 7.67
N GLU A 102 -1.61 -10.96 8.09
CA GLU A 102 -1.64 -10.24 9.35
C GLU A 102 -2.68 -9.11 9.35
N ILE A 103 -2.86 -8.42 8.21
CA ILE A 103 -3.92 -7.42 8.05
C ILE A 103 -5.30 -8.06 8.26
N ARG A 104 -5.56 -9.21 7.64
CA ARG A 104 -6.80 -9.98 7.83
C ARG A 104 -6.99 -10.40 9.28
N ARG A 105 -5.94 -10.93 9.90
CA ARG A 105 -5.97 -11.36 11.31
C ARG A 105 -6.34 -10.21 12.25
N ARG A 106 -5.74 -9.04 12.05
CA ARG A 106 -6.08 -7.84 12.85
C ARG A 106 -7.51 -7.38 12.62
N GLY A 107 -7.95 -7.38 11.37
CA GLY A 107 -9.29 -6.98 10.99
C GLY A 107 -10.40 -7.81 11.65
N LEU A 108 -10.13 -9.05 12.06
CA LEU A 108 -11.10 -9.89 12.80
C LEU A 108 -11.59 -9.24 14.08
N ALA A 109 -10.75 -8.47 14.79
CA ALA A 109 -11.12 -7.81 16.04
C ALA A 109 -12.11 -6.66 15.83
N GLY A 110 -12.01 -5.93 14.69
CA GLY A 110 -12.86 -4.77 14.39
C GLY A 110 -14.05 -5.12 13.48
N ALA A 111 -13.78 -5.76 12.34
CA ALA A 111 -14.78 -6.08 11.32
C ALA A 111 -15.39 -7.50 11.48
N GLY A 112 -14.85 -8.31 12.39
CA GLY A 112 -15.29 -9.70 12.53
C GLY A 112 -14.94 -10.56 11.32
N PRO A 113 -15.69 -11.65 11.06
CA PRO A 113 -15.40 -12.61 9.99
C PRO A 113 -15.32 -11.99 8.58
N THR A 114 -15.94 -10.84 8.34
CA THR A 114 -15.90 -10.17 7.04
C THR A 114 -14.50 -9.69 6.66
N ALA A 115 -13.60 -9.51 7.64
CA ALA A 115 -12.19 -9.21 7.38
C ALA A 115 -11.50 -10.29 6.53
N LEU A 116 -11.97 -11.53 6.57
CA LEU A 116 -11.44 -12.64 5.78
C LEU A 116 -11.74 -12.53 4.28
N LEU A 117 -12.70 -11.68 3.90
CA LEU A 117 -13.10 -11.48 2.50
C LEU A 117 -12.16 -10.56 1.73
N THR A 118 -11.28 -9.81 2.41
CA THR A 118 -10.32 -8.97 1.70
C THR A 118 -9.26 -9.83 1.01
N ARG A 119 -9.10 -9.59 -0.29
CA ARG A 119 -8.21 -10.34 -1.18
C ARG A 119 -6.95 -9.56 -1.51
N GLY A 120 -6.56 -8.65 -0.63
CA GLY A 120 -5.38 -7.81 -0.84
C GLY A 120 -4.12 -8.61 -1.17
N VAL A 121 -3.20 -7.97 -1.89
CA VAL A 121 -1.87 -8.50 -2.24
C VAL A 121 -0.79 -7.55 -1.73
N ALA A 122 0.38 -8.10 -1.45
CA ALA A 122 1.55 -7.32 -1.06
C ALA A 122 2.82 -7.99 -1.59
N GLY A 123 3.80 -7.20 -1.96
CA GLY A 123 5.08 -7.72 -2.43
C GLY A 123 5.99 -6.65 -2.99
N ILE A 124 7.06 -7.10 -3.63
CA ILE A 124 8.08 -6.26 -4.25
C ILE A 124 7.90 -6.30 -5.77
N ALA A 125 7.77 -5.13 -6.38
CA ALA A 125 7.74 -4.98 -7.84
C ALA A 125 9.15 -5.09 -8.44
N THR A 126 9.25 -5.30 -9.76
CA THR A 126 10.52 -5.35 -10.52
C THR A 126 11.42 -4.13 -10.23
N SER A 127 10.82 -2.96 -10.01
CA SER A 127 11.55 -1.74 -9.66
C SER A 127 12.19 -1.74 -8.27
N GLY A 128 11.92 -2.75 -7.44
CA GLY A 128 12.29 -2.77 -6.03
C GLY A 128 11.33 -2.00 -5.12
N ALA A 129 10.20 -1.53 -5.62
CA ALA A 129 9.18 -0.87 -4.81
C ALA A 129 8.39 -1.87 -3.99
N LEU A 130 8.10 -1.52 -2.74
CA LEU A 130 7.08 -2.21 -1.94
C LEU A 130 5.69 -1.79 -2.42
N VAL A 131 4.85 -2.74 -2.79
CA VAL A 131 3.47 -2.51 -3.21
C VAL A 131 2.53 -3.25 -2.26
N VAL A 132 1.55 -2.56 -1.71
CA VAL A 132 0.59 -3.13 -0.76
C VAL A 132 -0.81 -2.65 -1.07
N THR A 133 -1.76 -3.58 -1.15
CA THR A 133 -3.18 -3.25 -1.29
C THR A 133 -3.89 -3.36 0.06
N LEU A 134 -4.55 -2.28 0.47
CA LEU A 134 -5.29 -2.20 1.72
C LEU A 134 -6.81 -2.26 1.48
N PRO A 135 -7.59 -2.72 2.45
CA PRO A 135 -9.05 -2.60 2.40
C PRO A 135 -9.50 -1.15 2.25
N GLY A 136 -10.69 -0.94 1.69
CA GLY A 136 -11.26 0.40 1.49
C GLY A 136 -11.89 1.03 2.72
N SER A 137 -11.98 0.33 3.84
CA SER A 137 -12.52 0.86 5.09
C SER A 137 -11.46 1.57 5.92
N ARG A 138 -11.86 2.58 6.70
CA ARG A 138 -10.95 3.28 7.62
C ARG A 138 -10.31 2.33 8.65
N GLY A 139 -11.07 1.37 9.16
CA GLY A 139 -10.56 0.34 10.08
C GLY A 139 -9.53 -0.56 9.42
N GLY A 140 -9.81 -1.05 8.21
CA GLY A 140 -8.87 -1.87 7.44
C GLY A 140 -7.59 -1.13 7.07
N VAL A 141 -7.69 0.17 6.76
CA VAL A 141 -6.52 1.03 6.53
C VAL A 141 -5.71 1.17 7.83
N ALA A 142 -6.35 1.45 8.96
CA ALA A 142 -5.66 1.56 10.24
C ALA A 142 -4.91 0.27 10.61
N ASP A 143 -5.55 -0.89 10.44
CA ASP A 143 -4.92 -2.20 10.66
C ASP A 143 -3.73 -2.43 9.72
N GLY A 144 -3.89 -2.09 8.43
CA GLY A 144 -2.84 -2.22 7.44
C GLY A 144 -1.63 -1.34 7.73
N LEU A 145 -1.86 -0.07 8.06
CA LEU A 145 -0.78 0.87 8.41
C LEU A 145 -0.06 0.43 9.70
N ALA A 146 -0.77 -0.12 10.67
CA ALA A 146 -0.15 -0.65 11.88
C ALA A 146 0.75 -1.87 11.60
N VAL A 147 0.35 -2.73 10.67
CA VAL A 147 1.21 -3.86 10.21
C VAL A 147 2.45 -3.33 9.50
N LEU A 148 2.26 -2.39 8.57
CA LEU A 148 3.35 -1.82 7.77
C LEU A 148 4.36 -1.06 8.63
N ASP A 149 3.90 -0.36 9.67
CA ASP A 149 4.76 0.42 10.57
C ASP A 149 5.86 -0.42 11.23
N GLY A 150 5.55 -1.68 11.53
CA GLY A 150 6.51 -2.61 12.14
C GLY A 150 7.53 -3.23 11.18
N LEU A 151 7.38 -3.05 9.86
CA LEU A 151 8.18 -3.83 8.91
C LEU A 151 8.69 -3.07 7.66
N PHE A 152 8.05 -1.95 7.26
CA PHE A 152 8.36 -1.33 5.96
C PHE A 152 9.83 -0.90 5.84
N GLU A 153 10.43 -0.38 6.91
CA GLU A 153 11.84 0.03 6.91
C GLU A 153 12.77 -1.16 6.65
N HIS A 154 12.49 -2.27 7.32
CA HIS A 154 13.28 -3.49 7.16
C HIS A 154 13.17 -4.06 5.73
N VAL A 155 11.95 -4.07 5.17
CA VAL A 155 11.72 -4.52 3.79
C VAL A 155 12.49 -3.64 2.80
N LEU A 156 12.37 -2.31 2.91
CA LEU A 156 13.05 -1.39 2.00
C LEU A 156 14.58 -1.47 2.14
N ALA A 157 15.10 -1.64 3.34
CA ALA A 157 16.54 -1.83 3.58
C ALA A 157 17.04 -3.14 2.92
N GLN A 158 16.30 -4.23 3.04
CA GLN A 158 16.66 -5.50 2.38
C GLN A 158 16.66 -5.38 0.86
N VAL A 159 15.62 -4.78 0.28
CA VAL A 159 15.47 -4.63 -1.19
C VAL A 159 16.60 -3.78 -1.77
N HIS A 160 17.02 -2.74 -1.06
CA HIS A 160 18.06 -1.81 -1.55
C HIS A 160 19.49 -2.18 -1.10
N GLY A 161 19.67 -3.34 -0.45
CA GLY A 161 20.99 -3.84 -0.07
C GLY A 161 21.58 -3.23 1.20
N ASP A 162 20.85 -2.37 1.89
CA ASP A 162 21.30 -1.72 3.13
C ASP A 162 21.17 -2.64 4.37
N GLY A 163 20.64 -3.83 4.18
CA GLY A 163 20.23 -4.75 5.25
C GLY A 163 21.30 -5.72 5.79
N HIS A 164 22.52 -5.74 5.23
CA HIS A 164 23.58 -6.67 5.66
C HIS A 164 24.87 -5.92 6.05
N ALA A 165 24.83 -5.20 7.17
CA ALA A 165 26.06 -5.01 7.90
C ALA A 165 26.40 -6.37 8.55
N PRO A 166 27.60 -6.96 8.37
CA PRO A 166 27.98 -8.19 9.04
C PRO A 166 27.90 -7.95 10.54
N ARG A 167 27.15 -8.80 11.25
CA ARG A 167 27.23 -8.85 12.71
C ARG A 167 28.67 -9.18 13.03
N SER A 168 29.40 -8.23 13.61
CA SER A 168 30.69 -8.50 14.21
C SER A 168 30.49 -9.61 15.23
N ALA A 169 31.10 -10.79 14.96
CA ALA A 169 31.19 -11.87 15.92
C ALA A 169 31.99 -11.34 17.11
N SER A 170 31.35 -11.31 18.27
CA SER A 170 32.02 -11.17 19.59
C SER A 170 32.02 -12.52 20.27
#